data_5006de202bf1da6e5c4777184d3efeae
#
_entry.id   5006de202bf1da6e5c4777184d3efeae
#
_cell.length_a   1.000
_cell.length_b   1.000
_cell.length_c   1.000
_cell.angle_alpha   90.00
_cell.angle_beta   90.00
_cell.angle_gamma   90.00
#
_symmetry.space_group_name_H-M   'P 1'
#
loop_
_entity.id
_entity.type
_entity.pdbx_description
1 polymer ?
#
loop_
_entity_poly.entity_id
_entity_poly.type
_entity_poly.pdbx_seq_one_letter_code
_entity_poly.pdbx_strand_id
1 'polypeptide(L)'
;MTKYEYIWLDGYEPEANLRSKVKVTDGEPPEWSFDGSSTLQAEGGSSDCILIPVEQYENPTNEGSLVMCQVQTGEHETHPSNSRAAADAVVSDEWWFGFEQEYFLTNPDGTILGWEDGTPSRPQGEYYCAVGAANVKGREISEAHLDACLDAGIELTGTNAEVALGQWEYQCLGKGIKAGDDLWVSRYLLHKVAEEFGVSVNIHPKPKTGDWNGSGMHTNFSNEAMRTSGSEEMFTSMCEKLGAVHEEGISLYGSDNDMRLTGLHETQSIDQFSYGVSERSKY
;
A
#
# COMPACT_ATOMS: atom_id res chain seq x y z
N MET A 1 -19.41 25.09 -6.84
CA MET A 1 -17.97 24.82 -6.71
C MET A 1 -17.78 23.54 -5.92
N THR A 2 -16.98 22.63 -6.43
CA THR A 2 -16.68 21.33 -5.81
C THR A 2 -15.22 21.33 -5.35
N LYS A 3 -14.94 20.69 -4.22
CA LYS A 3 -13.58 20.45 -3.74
C LYS A 3 -13.06 19.14 -4.32
N TYR A 4 -11.87 19.15 -4.88
CA TYR A 4 -11.15 17.99 -5.38
C TYR A 4 -9.82 17.88 -4.68
N GLU A 5 -9.58 16.83 -3.93
CA GLU A 5 -8.31 16.53 -3.28
C GLU A 5 -7.48 15.60 -4.16
N TYR A 6 -6.50 16.18 -4.86
CA TYR A 6 -5.60 15.50 -5.77
C TYR A 6 -4.53 14.75 -4.98
N ILE A 7 -4.35 13.49 -5.29
CA ILE A 7 -3.40 12.58 -4.64
C ILE A 7 -2.42 12.08 -5.70
N TRP A 8 -1.12 12.12 -5.40
CA TRP A 8 -0.09 11.60 -6.29
C TRP A 8 1.11 11.06 -5.51
N LEU A 9 1.99 10.35 -6.20
CA LEU A 9 3.26 9.86 -5.68
C LEU A 9 4.39 10.79 -6.12
N ASP A 10 5.28 11.15 -5.20
CA ASP A 10 6.44 12.00 -5.49
C ASP A 10 7.60 11.23 -6.13
N GLY A 11 8.75 11.87 -6.30
CA GLY A 11 9.96 11.30 -6.89
C GLY A 11 11.03 10.93 -5.87
N TYR A 12 10.71 10.83 -4.58
CA TYR A 12 11.65 10.38 -3.57
C TYR A 12 11.98 8.90 -3.75
N GLU A 13 13.23 8.55 -3.49
CA GLU A 13 13.74 7.18 -3.53
C GLU A 13 14.30 6.81 -2.15
N PRO A 14 14.31 5.52 -1.78
CA PRO A 14 13.88 4.38 -2.59
C PRO A 14 12.37 4.20 -2.68
N GLU A 15 11.59 4.86 -1.82
CA GLU A 15 10.13 4.77 -1.79
C GLU A 15 9.50 6.15 -2.01
N ALA A 16 8.53 6.20 -2.93
CA ALA A 16 7.75 7.40 -3.17
C ALA A 16 6.80 7.71 -2.02
N ASN A 17 6.66 8.99 -1.68
CA ASN A 17 5.70 9.43 -0.67
C ASN A 17 4.39 9.88 -1.33
N LEU A 18 3.28 9.67 -0.61
CA LEU A 18 2.00 10.24 -0.95
C LEU A 18 2.00 11.77 -0.75
N ARG A 19 1.44 12.47 -1.72
CA ARG A 19 1.24 13.92 -1.69
C ARG A 19 -0.21 14.24 -1.97
N SER A 20 -0.72 15.33 -1.40
CA SER A 20 -2.04 15.83 -1.75
C SER A 20 -2.11 17.35 -1.76
N LYS A 21 -3.08 17.87 -2.52
CA LYS A 21 -3.48 19.29 -2.53
C LYS A 21 -4.92 19.43 -2.99
N VAL A 22 -5.62 20.44 -2.51
CA VAL A 22 -7.05 20.65 -2.79
C VAL A 22 -7.25 21.75 -3.82
N LYS A 23 -8.05 21.46 -4.84
CA LYS A 23 -8.55 22.42 -5.83
C LYS A 23 -10.05 22.64 -5.61
N VAL A 24 -10.48 23.88 -5.76
CA VAL A 24 -11.91 24.25 -5.79
C VAL A 24 -12.24 24.73 -7.20
N THR A 25 -13.15 24.07 -7.88
CA THR A 25 -13.53 24.41 -9.27
C THR A 25 -14.98 24.01 -9.54
N ASP A 26 -15.51 24.43 -10.68
CA ASP A 26 -16.79 23.95 -11.21
C ASP A 26 -16.53 22.87 -12.27
N GLY A 27 -17.40 21.90 -12.37
CA GLY A 27 -17.30 20.77 -13.31
C GLY A 27 -16.34 19.68 -12.85
N GLU A 28 -15.87 18.86 -13.76
CA GLU A 28 -14.96 17.75 -13.51
C GLU A 28 -13.56 18.23 -13.06
N PRO A 29 -12.78 17.39 -12.33
CA PRO A 29 -11.43 17.76 -11.90
C PRO A 29 -10.51 17.92 -13.11
N PRO A 30 -10.01 19.16 -13.40
CA PRO A 30 -9.12 19.38 -14.53
C PRO A 30 -7.68 18.92 -14.21
N GLU A 31 -6.84 18.82 -15.23
CA GLU A 31 -5.38 18.81 -15.06
C GLU A 31 -4.92 19.95 -14.17
N TRP A 32 -3.87 19.72 -13.39
CA TRP A 32 -3.36 20.75 -12.50
C TRP A 32 -1.84 20.67 -12.33
N SER A 33 -1.15 21.81 -12.39
CA SER A 33 0.30 21.87 -12.17
C SER A 33 0.67 21.91 -10.69
N PHE A 34 1.89 21.45 -10.39
CA PHE A 34 2.52 21.58 -9.08
C PHE A 34 4.03 21.81 -9.23
N ASP A 35 4.68 22.29 -8.17
CA ASP A 35 6.12 22.47 -8.12
C ASP A 35 6.85 21.13 -7.91
N GLY A 36 7.30 20.53 -9.00
CA GLY A 36 8.04 19.28 -9.00
C GLY A 36 9.41 19.36 -8.31
N SER A 37 9.97 20.56 -8.15
CA SER A 37 11.25 20.73 -7.43
C SER A 37 11.12 20.42 -5.93
N SER A 38 9.93 20.63 -5.37
CA SER A 38 9.61 20.31 -3.97
C SER A 38 9.33 18.82 -3.72
N THR A 39 9.22 18.02 -4.79
CA THR A 39 8.88 16.61 -4.75
C THR A 39 9.92 15.71 -5.43
N LEU A 40 11.10 16.21 -5.73
CA LEU A 40 12.18 15.54 -6.48
C LEU A 40 11.75 15.05 -7.88
N GLN A 41 10.81 15.75 -8.52
CA GLN A 41 10.28 15.40 -9.85
C GLN A 41 10.68 16.41 -10.93
N ALA A 42 11.33 17.53 -10.58
CA ALA A 42 11.85 18.50 -11.53
C ALA A 42 13.01 19.30 -10.95
N GLU A 43 13.76 19.95 -11.82
CA GLU A 43 14.80 20.93 -11.41
C GLU A 43 14.18 22.32 -11.22
N GLY A 44 14.75 23.12 -10.31
CA GLY A 44 14.20 24.44 -9.98
C GLY A 44 14.13 25.44 -11.13
N GLY A 45 14.87 25.22 -12.22
CA GLY A 45 14.85 26.06 -13.41
C GLY A 45 13.68 25.78 -14.39
N SER A 46 13.04 24.61 -14.27
CA SER A 46 11.82 24.20 -15.02
C SER A 46 11.03 23.27 -14.11
N SER A 47 10.37 23.82 -13.10
CA SER A 47 9.87 23.06 -11.96
C SER A 47 8.43 22.55 -12.10
N ASP A 48 7.68 22.98 -13.10
CA ASP A 48 6.28 22.57 -13.25
C ASP A 48 6.18 21.11 -13.70
N CYS A 49 5.44 20.33 -12.91
CA CYS A 49 4.90 19.02 -13.27
C CYS A 49 3.38 19.08 -13.33
N ILE A 50 2.76 18.14 -14.02
CA ILE A 50 1.31 18.12 -14.27
C ILE A 50 0.70 16.89 -13.63
N LEU A 51 -0.38 17.09 -12.87
CA LEU A 51 -1.26 16.05 -12.34
C LEU A 51 -2.35 15.76 -13.35
N ILE A 52 -2.41 14.54 -13.82
CA ILE A 52 -3.45 14.05 -14.71
C ILE A 52 -4.40 13.18 -13.87
N PRO A 53 -5.68 13.59 -13.69
CA PRO A 53 -6.69 12.75 -13.03
C PRO A 53 -6.85 11.40 -13.73
N VAL A 54 -6.84 10.30 -12.97
CA VAL A 54 -6.99 8.94 -13.50
C VAL A 54 -8.13 8.17 -12.86
N GLU A 55 -8.45 8.45 -11.59
CA GLU A 55 -9.58 7.83 -10.89
C GLU A 55 -10.13 8.83 -9.86
N GLN A 56 -11.43 8.74 -9.59
CA GLN A 56 -12.13 9.63 -8.65
C GLN A 56 -12.93 8.80 -7.64
N TYR A 57 -12.88 9.23 -6.37
CA TYR A 57 -13.54 8.59 -5.24
C TYR A 57 -14.36 9.62 -4.45
N GLU A 58 -15.39 9.16 -3.74
CA GLU A 58 -15.99 9.99 -2.69
C GLU A 58 -14.96 10.30 -1.60
N ASN A 59 -15.02 11.51 -1.04
CA ASN A 59 -14.10 11.88 0.05
C ASN A 59 -14.77 11.67 1.42
N PRO A 60 -14.43 10.60 2.15
CA PRO A 60 -15.07 10.29 3.44
C PRO A 60 -14.62 11.22 4.57
N THR A 61 -13.49 11.91 4.40
CA THR A 61 -12.90 12.77 5.44
C THR A 61 -13.23 14.23 5.27
N ASN A 62 -13.81 14.64 4.13
CA ASN A 62 -14.17 16.03 3.84
C ASN A 62 -15.25 16.10 2.75
N GLU A 63 -15.83 17.27 2.54
CA GLU A 63 -16.72 17.50 1.40
C GLU A 63 -15.94 17.44 0.06
N GLY A 64 -16.52 16.82 -0.95
CA GLY A 64 -15.98 16.73 -2.32
C GLY A 64 -15.46 15.34 -2.67
N SER A 65 -14.45 15.27 -3.52
CA SER A 65 -13.91 13.99 -4.00
C SER A 65 -12.40 13.91 -3.85
N LEU A 66 -11.91 12.68 -3.68
CA LEU A 66 -10.50 12.33 -3.84
C LEU A 66 -10.24 12.07 -5.33
N VAL A 67 -9.10 12.50 -5.83
CA VAL A 67 -8.70 12.34 -7.24
C VAL A 67 -7.30 11.74 -7.29
N MET A 68 -7.21 10.47 -7.63
CA MET A 68 -5.91 9.85 -7.90
C MET A 68 -5.34 10.39 -9.19
N CYS A 69 -4.05 10.72 -9.20
CA CYS A 69 -3.37 11.34 -10.33
C CYS A 69 -2.10 10.60 -10.69
N GLN A 70 -1.81 10.56 -11.98
CA GLN A 70 -0.48 10.28 -12.50
C GLN A 70 0.25 11.57 -12.80
N VAL A 71 1.60 11.52 -12.83
CA VAL A 71 2.45 12.68 -13.05
C VAL A 71 2.99 12.70 -14.47
N GLN A 72 2.94 13.88 -15.08
CA GLN A 72 3.62 14.21 -16.33
C GLN A 72 4.61 15.36 -16.13
N THR A 73 5.58 15.48 -17.03
CA THR A 73 6.47 16.64 -17.13
C THR A 73 5.69 17.88 -17.56
N GLY A 74 6.30 19.06 -17.47
CA GLY A 74 5.72 20.32 -17.98
C GLY A 74 5.45 20.32 -19.48
N GLU A 75 6.07 19.41 -20.23
CA GLU A 75 5.87 19.19 -21.66
C GLU A 75 4.80 18.14 -21.97
N HIS A 76 4.06 17.65 -20.97
CA HIS A 76 3.05 16.59 -21.07
C HIS A 76 3.61 15.21 -21.47
N GLU A 77 4.86 14.95 -21.16
CA GLU A 77 5.43 13.60 -21.29
C GLU A 77 5.27 12.81 -19.99
N THR A 78 5.19 11.48 -20.09
CA THR A 78 5.15 10.61 -18.89
C THR A 78 6.38 10.87 -18.02
N HIS A 79 6.17 11.26 -16.76
CA HIS A 79 7.27 11.50 -15.84
C HIS A 79 7.99 10.16 -15.49
N PRO A 80 9.34 10.13 -15.37
CA PRO A 80 10.08 8.90 -15.04
C PRO A 80 9.63 8.23 -13.73
N SER A 81 9.15 8.98 -12.73
CA SER A 81 8.61 8.45 -11.48
C SER A 81 7.18 7.88 -11.61
N ASN A 82 6.56 7.93 -12.79
CA ASN A 82 5.19 7.49 -13.01
C ASN A 82 5.14 5.99 -13.33
N SER A 83 5.30 5.14 -12.31
CA SER A 83 5.21 3.67 -12.44
C SER A 83 3.80 3.20 -12.85
N ARG A 84 2.75 3.97 -12.52
CA ARG A 84 1.37 3.66 -12.93
C ARG A 84 1.22 3.56 -14.45
N ALA A 85 1.83 4.47 -15.19
CA ALA A 85 1.76 4.43 -16.67
C ALA A 85 2.39 3.17 -17.27
N ALA A 86 3.47 2.66 -16.66
CA ALA A 86 4.07 1.39 -17.07
C ALA A 86 3.16 0.20 -16.74
N ALA A 87 2.52 0.21 -15.57
CA ALA A 87 1.58 -0.83 -15.16
C ALA A 87 0.32 -0.83 -16.06
N ASP A 88 -0.25 0.34 -16.35
CA ASP A 88 -1.45 0.50 -17.21
C ASP A 88 -1.23 -0.05 -18.63
N ALA A 89 -0.01 0.00 -19.13
CA ALA A 89 0.34 -0.52 -20.45
C ALA A 89 0.30 -2.07 -20.54
N VAL A 90 0.33 -2.79 -19.41
CA VAL A 90 0.46 -4.26 -19.38
C VAL A 90 -0.64 -4.97 -18.59
N VAL A 91 -1.36 -4.26 -17.72
CA VAL A 91 -2.42 -4.82 -16.88
C VAL A 91 -3.78 -4.63 -17.54
N SER A 92 -4.60 -5.67 -17.60
CA SER A 92 -5.98 -5.62 -18.09
C SER A 92 -6.96 -6.00 -16.97
N ASP A 93 -8.24 -5.67 -17.14
CA ASP A 93 -9.33 -5.99 -16.19
C ASP A 93 -9.61 -7.49 -16.03
N GLU A 94 -9.00 -8.32 -16.85
CA GLU A 94 -9.00 -9.78 -16.68
C GLU A 94 -8.29 -10.18 -15.38
N TRP A 95 -7.27 -9.41 -14.98
CA TRP A 95 -6.50 -9.65 -13.76
C TRP A 95 -7.20 -9.05 -12.55
N TRP A 96 -7.44 -9.90 -11.56
CA TRP A 96 -7.93 -9.52 -10.24
C TRP A 96 -6.78 -9.59 -9.26
N PHE A 97 -6.73 -8.61 -8.38
CA PHE A 97 -5.70 -8.51 -7.34
C PHE A 97 -6.35 -8.41 -5.96
N GLY A 98 -5.68 -9.02 -4.97
CA GLY A 98 -6.01 -8.88 -3.56
C GLY A 98 -4.74 -8.56 -2.80
N PHE A 99 -4.70 -7.41 -2.16
CA PHE A 99 -3.56 -6.94 -1.38
C PHE A 99 -3.87 -7.09 0.10
N GLU A 100 -2.97 -7.73 0.85
CA GLU A 100 -3.03 -7.85 2.31
C GLU A 100 -1.93 -6.92 2.87
N GLN A 101 -2.31 -5.67 3.14
CA GLN A 101 -1.37 -4.65 3.58
C GLN A 101 -1.23 -4.67 5.10
N GLU A 102 -0.06 -5.10 5.57
CA GLU A 102 0.35 -4.97 6.95
C GLU A 102 0.94 -3.58 7.22
N TYR A 103 0.75 -3.08 8.43
CA TYR A 103 1.31 -1.81 8.89
C TYR A 103 1.42 -1.77 10.40
N PHE A 104 2.32 -0.92 10.91
CA PHE A 104 2.38 -0.56 12.32
C PHE A 104 1.83 0.84 12.54
N LEU A 105 1.10 1.03 13.64
CA LEU A 105 0.78 2.34 14.15
C LEU A 105 1.90 2.80 15.09
N THR A 106 2.32 4.04 14.93
CA THR A 106 3.40 4.63 15.74
C THR A 106 2.99 5.97 16.31
N ASN A 107 3.49 6.28 17.50
CA ASN A 107 3.42 7.63 18.05
C ASN A 107 4.27 8.59 17.19
N PRO A 108 4.09 9.92 17.27
CA PRO A 108 4.86 10.90 16.51
C PRO A 108 6.38 10.85 16.76
N ASP A 109 6.82 10.27 17.87
CA ASP A 109 8.24 10.06 18.18
C ASP A 109 8.83 8.79 17.57
N GLY A 110 8.01 8.02 16.82
CA GLY A 110 8.39 6.77 16.18
C GLY A 110 8.23 5.52 17.05
N THR A 111 7.82 5.67 18.32
CA THR A 111 7.52 4.52 19.19
C THR A 111 6.27 3.80 18.69
N ILE A 112 6.30 2.47 18.59
CA ILE A 112 5.12 1.68 18.21
C ILE A 112 4.01 1.88 19.23
N LEU A 113 2.78 2.07 18.77
CA LEU A 113 1.61 2.29 19.61
C LEU A 113 1.39 1.10 20.55
N GLY A 114 1.37 1.37 21.85
CA GLY A 114 1.32 0.35 22.89
C GLY A 114 2.67 -0.16 23.39
N TRP A 115 3.79 0.44 22.90
CA TRP A 115 5.16 0.12 23.33
C TRP A 115 5.81 1.28 24.12
N GLU A 116 5.03 2.19 24.66
CA GLU A 116 5.51 3.39 25.36
C GLU A 116 6.38 3.03 26.57
N ASP A 117 6.06 1.91 27.23
CA ASP A 117 6.85 1.38 28.37
C ASP A 117 7.95 0.39 27.93
N GLY A 118 8.25 0.33 26.62
CA GLY A 118 9.23 -0.57 26.03
C GLY A 118 8.62 -1.78 25.31
N THR A 119 9.44 -2.73 24.97
CA THR A 119 9.01 -3.94 24.24
C THR A 119 7.95 -4.72 25.02
N PRO A 120 6.82 -5.13 24.40
CA PRO A 120 5.80 -5.93 25.08
C PRO A 120 6.38 -7.18 25.75
N SER A 121 5.84 -7.53 26.91
CA SER A 121 6.33 -8.65 27.72
C SER A 121 5.97 -10.03 27.14
N ARG A 122 4.96 -10.09 26.28
CA ARG A 122 4.54 -11.32 25.62
C ARG A 122 5.20 -11.43 24.24
N PRO A 123 5.51 -12.66 23.78
CA PRO A 123 6.04 -12.87 22.45
C PRO A 123 5.02 -12.47 21.37
N GLN A 124 5.50 -12.20 20.18
CA GLN A 124 4.64 -12.06 19.02
C GLN A 124 3.79 -13.31 18.77
N GLY A 125 2.69 -13.15 18.03
CA GLY A 125 1.72 -14.22 17.79
C GLY A 125 0.56 -14.21 18.78
N GLU A 126 0.79 -13.93 20.06
CA GLU A 126 -0.27 -13.82 21.05
C GLU A 126 -1.20 -12.58 20.84
N TYR A 127 -0.80 -11.64 19.98
CA TYR A 127 -1.57 -10.45 19.61
C TYR A 127 -2.41 -10.66 18.35
N TYR A 128 -2.19 -11.74 17.59
CA TYR A 128 -2.89 -12.02 16.34
C TYR A 128 -4.39 -12.18 16.56
N CYS A 129 -5.20 -11.36 15.88
CA CYS A 129 -6.66 -11.29 16.02
C CYS A 129 -7.13 -11.14 17.47
N ALA A 130 -6.30 -10.55 18.33
CA ALA A 130 -6.54 -10.50 19.77
C ALA A 130 -7.69 -9.57 20.13
N VAL A 131 -8.25 -9.83 21.32
CA VAL A 131 -9.38 -9.08 21.89
C VAL A 131 -9.03 -8.57 23.28
N GLY A 132 -9.52 -7.37 23.60
CA GLY A 132 -9.34 -6.73 24.89
C GLY A 132 -8.20 -5.71 24.92
N ALA A 133 -8.38 -4.66 25.72
CA ALA A 133 -7.51 -3.48 25.75
C ALA A 133 -6.03 -3.76 26.10
N ALA A 134 -5.75 -4.87 26.76
CA ALA A 134 -4.38 -5.29 27.07
C ALA A 134 -3.70 -6.02 25.89
N ASN A 135 -4.46 -6.42 24.90
CA ASN A 135 -4.02 -7.32 23.84
C ASN A 135 -4.00 -6.66 22.46
N VAL A 136 -4.65 -5.52 22.31
CA VAL A 136 -4.76 -4.82 21.03
C VAL A 136 -4.70 -3.31 21.26
N LYS A 137 -4.08 -2.60 20.30
CA LYS A 137 -3.99 -1.13 20.26
C LYS A 137 -4.32 -0.63 18.88
N GLY A 138 -5.06 0.47 18.77
CA GLY A 138 -5.41 1.11 17.49
C GLY A 138 -6.59 0.49 16.76
N ARG A 139 -7.45 -0.28 17.43
CA ARG A 139 -8.65 -0.87 16.80
C ARG A 139 -9.56 0.20 16.20
N GLU A 140 -9.80 1.27 16.95
CA GLU A 140 -10.61 2.40 16.50
C GLU A 140 -10.06 3.06 15.22
N ILE A 141 -8.76 3.05 15.03
CA ILE A 141 -8.11 3.60 13.82
C ILE A 141 -8.31 2.65 12.65
N SER A 142 -8.09 1.35 12.86
CA SER A 142 -8.28 0.32 11.83
C SER A 142 -9.74 0.23 11.36
N GLU A 143 -10.70 0.30 12.29
CA GLU A 143 -12.13 0.29 11.98
C GLU A 143 -12.56 1.58 11.26
N ALA A 144 -12.10 2.76 11.72
CA ALA A 144 -12.37 4.03 11.04
C ALA A 144 -11.77 4.08 9.63
N HIS A 145 -10.59 3.49 9.42
CA HIS A 145 -9.98 3.35 8.10
C HIS A 145 -10.81 2.43 7.19
N LEU A 146 -11.27 1.28 7.71
CA LEU A 146 -12.15 0.37 6.97
C LEU A 146 -13.42 1.11 6.49
N ASP A 147 -14.10 1.81 7.41
CA ASP A 147 -15.30 2.58 7.09
C ASP A 147 -15.01 3.66 6.04
N ALA A 148 -13.93 4.42 6.20
CA ALA A 148 -13.53 5.45 5.24
C ALA A 148 -13.26 4.88 3.84
N CYS A 149 -12.60 3.74 3.72
CA CYS A 149 -12.37 3.10 2.43
C CYS A 149 -13.68 2.64 1.77
N LEU A 150 -14.58 2.04 2.54
CA LEU A 150 -15.90 1.60 2.04
C LEU A 150 -16.74 2.81 1.59
N ASP A 151 -16.74 3.89 2.35
CA ASP A 151 -17.42 5.15 1.99
C ASP A 151 -16.82 5.80 0.74
N ALA A 152 -15.51 5.65 0.51
CA ALA A 152 -14.85 6.08 -0.72
C ALA A 152 -15.16 5.18 -1.93
N GLY A 153 -15.81 4.04 -1.74
CA GLY A 153 -16.11 3.06 -2.78
C GLY A 153 -14.95 2.10 -3.11
N ILE A 154 -13.97 1.98 -2.19
CA ILE A 154 -12.88 1.02 -2.30
C ILE A 154 -13.30 -0.31 -1.69
N GLU A 155 -13.09 -1.42 -2.39
CA GLU A 155 -13.46 -2.75 -1.93
C GLU A 155 -12.45 -3.29 -0.91
N LEU A 156 -12.60 -2.90 0.37
CA LEU A 156 -11.93 -3.58 1.47
C LEU A 156 -12.77 -4.77 1.92
N THR A 157 -12.13 -5.94 2.07
CA THR A 157 -12.82 -7.18 2.47
C THR A 157 -12.61 -7.53 3.94
N GLY A 158 -11.71 -6.86 4.62
CA GLY A 158 -11.50 -7.06 6.05
C GLY A 158 -10.31 -6.29 6.62
N THR A 159 -10.20 -6.40 7.94
CA THR A 159 -9.06 -5.94 8.73
C THR A 159 -8.87 -6.84 9.94
N ASN A 160 -7.64 -7.00 10.40
CA ASN A 160 -7.30 -7.77 11.60
C ASN A 160 -6.09 -7.18 12.31
N ALA A 161 -6.02 -7.41 13.61
CA ALA A 161 -4.80 -7.18 14.36
C ALA A 161 -3.78 -8.27 14.01
N GLU A 162 -2.53 -7.85 13.81
CA GLU A 162 -1.42 -8.70 13.45
C GLU A 162 -0.61 -9.19 14.67
N VAL A 163 0.45 -9.97 14.42
CA VAL A 163 1.18 -10.74 15.42
C VAL A 163 1.91 -9.90 16.45
N ALA A 164 2.14 -8.61 16.21
CA ALA A 164 2.75 -7.68 17.15
C ALA A 164 1.72 -6.66 17.67
N LEU A 165 1.86 -6.24 18.92
CA LEU A 165 1.02 -5.19 19.49
C LEU A 165 1.20 -3.87 18.68
N GLY A 166 0.10 -3.28 18.23
CA GLY A 166 0.11 -2.08 17.38
C GLY A 166 0.31 -2.37 15.89
N GLN A 167 0.42 -3.64 15.49
CA GLN A 167 0.44 -4.06 14.09
C GLN A 167 -0.96 -4.47 13.63
N TRP A 168 -1.30 -4.07 12.42
CA TRP A 168 -2.59 -4.31 11.78
C TRP A 168 -2.40 -4.69 10.32
N GLU A 169 -3.44 -5.31 9.76
CA GLU A 169 -3.55 -5.63 8.34
C GLU A 169 -4.94 -5.25 7.83
N TYR A 170 -5.03 -4.84 6.57
CA TYR A 170 -6.29 -4.76 5.84
C TYR A 170 -6.18 -5.42 4.47
N GLN A 171 -7.30 -5.91 3.95
CA GLN A 171 -7.37 -6.59 2.67
C GLN A 171 -8.16 -5.73 1.67
N CYS A 172 -7.50 -5.40 0.53
CA CYS A 172 -8.04 -4.57 -0.55
C CYS A 172 -8.14 -5.39 -1.84
N LEU A 173 -9.32 -5.43 -2.45
CA LEU A 173 -9.55 -6.10 -3.74
C LEU A 173 -9.70 -5.08 -4.87
N GLY A 174 -9.29 -5.48 -6.07
CA GLY A 174 -9.47 -4.66 -7.26
C GLY A 174 -9.20 -5.41 -8.55
N LYS A 175 -9.50 -4.76 -9.68
CA LYS A 175 -9.32 -5.32 -11.02
C LYS A 175 -8.49 -4.37 -11.86
N GLY A 176 -7.64 -4.95 -12.70
CA GLY A 176 -6.84 -4.17 -13.62
C GLY A 176 -5.97 -3.12 -12.90
N ILE A 177 -5.72 -2.03 -13.57
CA ILE A 177 -4.91 -0.93 -13.03
C ILE A 177 -5.58 -0.24 -11.83
N LYS A 178 -6.93 -0.25 -11.78
CA LYS A 178 -7.70 0.32 -10.68
C LYS A 178 -7.35 -0.32 -9.33
N ALA A 179 -6.96 -1.59 -9.30
CA ALA A 179 -6.50 -2.25 -8.07
C ALA A 179 -5.31 -1.51 -7.42
N GLY A 180 -4.37 -1.03 -8.25
CA GLY A 180 -3.24 -0.21 -7.78
C GLY A 180 -3.68 1.17 -7.30
N ASP A 181 -4.60 1.82 -8.02
CA ASP A 181 -5.17 3.11 -7.62
C ASP A 181 -5.91 2.98 -6.27
N ASP A 182 -6.76 1.96 -6.11
CA ASP A 182 -7.48 1.66 -4.86
C ASP A 182 -6.52 1.42 -3.68
N LEU A 183 -5.44 0.67 -3.90
CA LEU A 183 -4.43 0.44 -2.87
C LEU A 183 -3.77 1.76 -2.43
N TRP A 184 -3.37 2.63 -3.37
CA TRP A 184 -2.72 3.89 -3.01
C TRP A 184 -3.68 4.87 -2.33
N VAL A 185 -4.94 4.92 -2.76
CA VAL A 185 -5.96 5.74 -2.08
C VAL A 185 -6.31 5.17 -0.71
N SER A 186 -6.35 3.84 -0.55
CA SER A 186 -6.54 3.23 0.78
C SER A 186 -5.39 3.56 1.74
N ARG A 187 -4.12 3.55 1.27
CA ARG A 187 -2.97 4.02 2.06
C ARG A 187 -3.09 5.50 2.42
N TYR A 188 -3.52 6.32 1.47
CA TYR A 188 -3.78 7.74 1.73
C TYR A 188 -4.82 7.93 2.84
N LEU A 189 -5.96 7.25 2.74
CA LEU A 189 -7.01 7.30 3.76
C LEU A 189 -6.51 6.78 5.11
N LEU A 190 -5.68 5.75 5.14
CA LEU A 190 -5.08 5.25 6.39
C LEU A 190 -4.24 6.34 7.08
N HIS A 191 -3.41 7.06 6.33
CA HIS A 191 -2.65 8.19 6.86
C HIS A 191 -3.57 9.31 7.35
N LYS A 192 -4.60 9.67 6.59
CA LYS A 192 -5.56 10.73 6.95
C LYS A 192 -6.33 10.41 8.23
N VAL A 193 -6.82 9.18 8.35
CA VAL A 193 -7.50 8.71 9.58
C VAL A 193 -6.51 8.71 10.75
N ALA A 194 -5.30 8.20 10.57
CA ALA A 194 -4.29 8.18 11.63
C ALA A 194 -3.94 9.59 12.15
N GLU A 195 -3.90 10.61 11.28
CA GLU A 195 -3.70 12.02 11.66
C GLU A 195 -4.76 12.49 12.67
N GLU A 196 -6.01 12.10 12.51
CA GLU A 196 -7.11 12.48 13.43
C GLU A 196 -6.92 11.91 14.84
N PHE A 197 -6.27 10.75 14.95
CA PHE A 197 -5.93 10.11 16.23
C PHE A 197 -4.55 10.53 16.77
N GLY A 198 -3.82 11.38 16.04
CA GLY A 198 -2.48 11.84 16.45
C GLY A 198 -1.41 10.75 16.39
N VAL A 199 -1.58 9.74 15.54
CA VAL A 199 -0.62 8.67 15.30
C VAL A 199 -0.13 8.68 13.85
N SER A 200 0.97 7.99 13.59
CA SER A 200 1.55 7.81 12.27
C SER A 200 1.44 6.35 11.82
N VAL A 201 1.47 6.14 10.51
CA VAL A 201 1.48 4.81 9.88
C VAL A 201 2.89 4.48 9.42
N ASN A 202 3.35 3.28 9.71
CA ASN A 202 4.63 2.77 9.29
C ASN A 202 4.43 1.47 8.49
N ILE A 203 4.71 1.51 7.18
CA ILE A 203 4.65 0.38 6.25
C ILE A 203 6.04 -0.16 5.87
N HIS A 204 7.09 0.25 6.58
CA HIS A 204 8.44 -0.27 6.37
C HIS A 204 8.46 -1.81 6.53
N PRO A 205 9.18 -2.56 5.68
CA PRO A 205 9.19 -4.03 5.75
C PRO A 205 9.69 -4.59 7.09
N LYS A 206 10.51 -3.85 7.83
CA LYS A 206 10.98 -4.22 9.17
C LYS A 206 10.96 -3.05 10.15
N PRO A 207 9.78 -2.63 10.66
CA PRO A 207 9.66 -1.48 11.56
C PRO A 207 10.39 -1.67 12.90
N LYS A 208 10.51 -2.92 13.35
CA LYS A 208 11.23 -3.28 14.56
C LYS A 208 12.25 -4.38 14.28
N THR A 209 13.51 -4.11 14.55
CA THR A 209 14.59 -5.08 14.45
C THR A 209 14.54 -6.12 15.58
N GLY A 210 15.21 -7.25 15.39
CA GLY A 210 15.27 -8.35 16.35
C GLY A 210 14.18 -9.39 16.11
N ASP A 211 13.74 -10.08 17.17
CA ASP A 211 12.81 -11.20 17.13
C ASP A 211 11.34 -10.73 17.03
N TRP A 212 11.05 -9.92 15.98
CA TRP A 212 9.72 -9.40 15.66
C TRP A 212 9.43 -9.56 14.18
N ASN A 213 8.14 -9.77 13.83
CA ASN A 213 7.70 -9.78 12.44
C ASN A 213 7.99 -8.46 11.74
N GLY A 214 8.09 -8.53 10.42
CA GLY A 214 8.03 -7.37 9.55
C GLY A 214 6.59 -7.03 9.16
N SER A 215 6.45 -6.02 8.29
CA SER A 215 5.23 -5.71 7.57
C SER A 215 5.42 -6.03 6.11
N GLY A 216 4.51 -6.80 5.54
CA GLY A 216 4.49 -7.12 4.12
C GLY A 216 3.24 -6.56 3.42
N MET A 217 3.22 -6.71 2.12
CA MET A 217 2.01 -6.60 1.34
C MET A 217 1.88 -7.88 0.52
N HIS A 218 1.20 -8.86 1.08
CA HIS A 218 0.90 -10.09 0.37
C HIS A 218 0.03 -9.77 -0.85
N THR A 219 0.44 -10.23 -2.03
CA THR A 219 -0.26 -9.95 -3.27
C THR A 219 -0.87 -11.22 -3.83
N ASN A 220 -2.18 -11.32 -3.76
CA ASN A 220 -2.96 -12.34 -4.43
C ASN A 220 -3.31 -11.87 -5.83
N PHE A 221 -3.28 -12.75 -6.82
CA PHE A 221 -3.68 -12.42 -8.17
C PHE A 221 -4.32 -13.61 -8.89
N SER A 222 -5.20 -13.33 -9.83
CA SER A 222 -5.80 -14.36 -10.69
C SER A 222 -6.27 -13.76 -12.00
N ASN A 223 -6.16 -14.54 -13.07
CA ASN A 223 -6.85 -14.29 -14.33
C ASN A 223 -8.10 -15.17 -14.48
N GLU A 224 -8.87 -15.00 -15.53
CA GLU A 224 -10.10 -15.77 -15.75
C GLU A 224 -9.85 -17.29 -15.84
N ALA A 225 -8.78 -17.71 -16.51
CA ALA A 225 -8.44 -19.12 -16.62
C ALA A 225 -8.15 -19.77 -15.25
N MET A 226 -7.44 -19.06 -14.37
CA MET A 226 -7.18 -19.51 -13.00
C MET A 226 -8.47 -19.67 -12.18
N ARG A 227 -9.42 -18.74 -12.34
CA ARG A 227 -10.69 -18.75 -11.62
C ARG A 227 -11.70 -19.80 -12.13
N THR A 228 -11.68 -20.12 -13.42
CA THR A 228 -12.74 -20.95 -14.07
C THR A 228 -12.26 -22.36 -14.39
N SER A 229 -11.01 -22.56 -14.70
CA SER A 229 -10.45 -23.84 -15.18
C SER A 229 -9.04 -24.13 -14.65
N GLY A 230 -8.65 -23.50 -13.55
CA GLY A 230 -7.34 -23.68 -12.93
C GLY A 230 -7.05 -25.15 -12.65
N SER A 231 -5.82 -25.58 -12.90
CA SER A 231 -5.32 -26.92 -12.62
C SER A 231 -4.01 -26.84 -11.85
N GLU A 232 -3.67 -27.91 -11.14
CA GLU A 232 -2.39 -28.01 -10.45
C GLU A 232 -1.20 -27.76 -11.39
N GLU A 233 -1.26 -28.30 -12.62
CA GLU A 233 -0.23 -28.09 -13.64
C GLU A 233 -0.11 -26.62 -14.02
N MET A 234 -1.23 -25.91 -14.20
CA MET A 234 -1.24 -24.48 -14.48
C MET A 234 -0.57 -23.68 -13.36
N PHE A 235 -0.97 -23.91 -12.12
CA PHE A 235 -0.43 -23.18 -10.97
C PHE A 235 1.05 -23.50 -10.76
N THR A 236 1.46 -24.76 -10.86
CA THR A 236 2.87 -25.17 -10.78
C THR A 236 3.70 -24.43 -11.85
N SER A 237 3.23 -24.42 -13.11
CA SER A 237 3.93 -23.74 -14.19
C SER A 237 4.05 -22.22 -13.95
N MET A 238 3.05 -21.59 -13.34
CA MET A 238 3.14 -20.17 -12.97
C MET A 238 4.16 -19.94 -11.85
N CYS A 239 4.13 -20.76 -10.80
CA CYS A 239 5.10 -20.67 -9.71
C CYS A 239 6.54 -20.89 -10.21
N GLU A 240 6.75 -21.87 -11.11
CA GLU A 240 8.07 -22.10 -11.71
C GLU A 240 8.57 -20.88 -12.51
N LYS A 241 7.67 -20.18 -13.22
CA LYS A 241 8.02 -18.95 -13.95
C LYS A 241 8.37 -17.81 -12.99
N LEU A 242 7.61 -17.64 -11.89
CA LEU A 242 7.93 -16.64 -10.87
C LEU A 242 9.27 -16.96 -10.20
N GLY A 243 9.53 -18.23 -9.86
CA GLY A 243 10.81 -18.65 -9.31
C GLY A 243 11.99 -18.40 -10.26
N ALA A 244 11.77 -18.53 -11.58
CA ALA A 244 12.82 -18.26 -12.57
C ALA A 244 13.22 -16.78 -12.66
N VAL A 245 12.37 -15.86 -12.22
CA VAL A 245 12.61 -14.40 -12.18
C VAL A 245 12.64 -13.86 -10.75
N HIS A 246 12.87 -14.70 -9.77
CA HIS A 246 12.84 -14.34 -8.35
C HIS A 246 13.75 -13.15 -8.00
N GLU A 247 15.00 -13.17 -8.44
CA GLU A 247 15.96 -12.10 -8.18
C GLU A 247 15.50 -10.76 -8.79
N GLU A 248 14.95 -10.79 -10.00
CA GLU A 248 14.34 -9.61 -10.62
C GLU A 248 13.12 -9.13 -9.82
N GLY A 249 12.24 -10.05 -9.40
CA GLY A 249 11.07 -9.75 -8.56
C GLY A 249 11.48 -9.05 -7.27
N ILE A 250 12.44 -9.59 -6.53
CA ILE A 250 12.94 -8.97 -5.29
C ILE A 250 13.44 -7.54 -5.52
N SER A 251 14.09 -7.26 -6.63
CA SER A 251 14.57 -5.91 -6.95
C SER A 251 13.45 -4.89 -7.20
N LEU A 252 12.22 -5.36 -7.46
CA LEU A 252 11.04 -4.53 -7.76
C LEU A 252 10.04 -4.44 -6.61
N TYR A 253 10.12 -5.32 -5.60
CA TYR A 253 9.13 -5.41 -4.52
C TYR A 253 9.35 -4.42 -3.36
N GLY A 254 10.21 -3.44 -3.54
CA GLY A 254 10.51 -2.41 -2.56
C GLY A 254 11.88 -2.59 -1.90
N SER A 255 12.25 -1.59 -1.11
CA SER A 255 13.54 -1.53 -0.41
C SER A 255 13.52 -2.31 0.90
N ASP A 256 14.72 -2.57 1.46
CA ASP A 256 14.94 -3.15 2.79
C ASP A 256 14.28 -4.53 3.03
N ASN A 257 13.91 -5.25 1.97
CA ASN A 257 13.31 -6.58 2.08
C ASN A 257 14.29 -7.61 2.66
N ASP A 258 15.59 -7.42 2.55
CA ASP A 258 16.62 -8.22 3.20
C ASP A 258 16.53 -8.17 4.74
N MET A 259 16.06 -7.06 5.30
CA MET A 259 15.82 -6.93 6.74
C MET A 259 14.63 -7.79 7.22
N ARG A 260 13.67 -8.08 6.33
CA ARG A 260 12.46 -8.87 6.61
C ARG A 260 12.60 -10.33 6.21
N LEU A 261 13.11 -10.60 5.01
CA LEU A 261 13.19 -11.94 4.41
C LEU A 261 14.43 -12.69 4.90
N THR A 262 14.37 -13.17 6.12
CA THR A 262 15.50 -13.78 6.84
C THR A 262 15.41 -15.30 7.00
N GLY A 263 14.33 -15.93 6.53
CA GLY A 263 14.02 -17.34 6.81
C GLY A 263 13.42 -17.56 8.21
N LEU A 264 13.14 -16.48 8.94
CA LEU A 264 12.47 -16.48 10.25
C LEU A 264 11.16 -15.70 10.17
N HIS A 265 10.31 -15.80 11.20
CA HIS A 265 9.08 -15.02 11.30
C HIS A 265 8.15 -15.19 10.10
N GLU A 266 7.92 -16.46 9.69
CA GLU A 266 7.05 -16.82 8.57
C GLU A 266 7.52 -16.28 7.21
N THR A 267 8.82 -15.95 7.08
CA THR A 267 9.40 -15.55 5.80
C THR A 267 10.36 -16.62 5.27
N GLN A 268 10.51 -16.67 3.96
CA GLN A 268 11.62 -17.36 3.32
C GLN A 268 12.88 -16.48 3.37
N SER A 269 14.06 -17.09 3.24
CA SER A 269 15.29 -16.31 3.03
C SER A 269 15.24 -15.62 1.67
N ILE A 270 15.73 -14.38 1.58
CA ILE A 270 15.62 -13.51 0.40
C ILE A 270 16.17 -14.14 -0.90
N ASP A 271 17.11 -15.06 -0.78
CA ASP A 271 17.74 -15.80 -1.88
C ASP A 271 17.00 -17.10 -2.26
N GLN A 272 15.90 -17.41 -1.59
CA GLN A 272 15.15 -18.65 -1.79
C GLN A 272 13.73 -18.38 -2.24
N PHE A 273 13.25 -19.23 -3.14
CA PHE A 273 11.88 -19.25 -3.61
C PHE A 273 11.25 -20.60 -3.30
N SER A 274 10.10 -20.60 -2.66
CA SER A 274 9.30 -21.81 -2.40
C SER A 274 7.85 -21.58 -2.78
N TYR A 275 7.17 -22.67 -3.11
CA TYR A 275 5.74 -22.69 -3.39
C TYR A 275 5.11 -24.02 -3.04
N GLY A 276 3.80 -24.01 -2.79
CA GLY A 276 3.04 -25.21 -2.48
C GLY A 276 1.61 -24.88 -2.08
N VAL A 277 0.77 -25.90 -1.96
CA VAL A 277 -0.61 -25.73 -1.45
C VAL A 277 -0.54 -25.34 0.01
N SER A 278 -1.16 -24.20 0.36
CA SER A 278 -1.11 -23.60 1.70
C SER A 278 0.31 -23.27 2.19
N GLU A 279 1.25 -23.08 1.27
CA GLU A 279 2.58 -22.56 1.58
C GLU A 279 2.47 -21.11 2.05
N ARG A 280 3.04 -20.81 3.21
CA ARG A 280 2.98 -19.49 3.84
C ARG A 280 4.33 -18.83 3.97
N SER A 281 5.41 -19.47 3.53
CA SER A 281 6.72 -18.84 3.45
C SER A 281 6.65 -17.73 2.42
N LYS A 282 7.01 -16.53 2.85
CA LYS A 282 6.90 -15.30 2.04
C LYS A 282 8.27 -14.87 1.57
N TYR A 283 8.35 -14.35 0.39
CA TYR A 283 9.53 -13.73 -0.19
C TYR A 283 9.20 -12.34 -0.73
#